data_dfb8eb73363211ca4d76cdd34a00f0fe
#
_entry.id   dfb8eb73363211ca4d76cdd34a00f0fe
#
_cell.length_a   1.000
_cell.length_b   1.000
_cell.length_c   1.000
_cell.angle_alpha   90.00
_cell.angle_beta   90.00
_cell.angle_gamma   90.00
#
_symmetry.space_group_name_H-M   'P 1'
#
loop_
_entity.id
_entity.type
_entity.pdbx_description
1 polymer ?
#
loop_
_entity_poly.entity_id
_entity_poly.type
_entity_poly.pdbx_seq_one_letter_code
_entity_poly.pdbx_strand_id
1 'polypeptide(L)'
;MQSGLPPLLVTSAVRVSAPFVVLNDAERRIELTIHALAQWLAIAPDLTIVLCDGSNFDFSEIVRERFPAANVECLSFSNDARKVALYGKGFGEGEIVNYALEHSHILRDAEVFAKCTSKLWVGNFIEIMRHWNHEFQFELKIRHQLSIRRIVSTAFDSRFYIIKKELYVKHFLEAYRDVRDEEGYYLEHSFHDIVINNGFSIYKGLFPIPPFVEGVSGTRANKYAPEAFTIKKRTKRFLMRWVWYLRERYMTHEKTGETA
;
A
#
# COMPACT_ATOMS: atom_id res chain seq x y z
N MET A 1 8.95 14.78 -19.81
CA MET A 1 8.06 13.89 -19.05
C MET A 1 8.68 12.50 -19.08
N GLN A 2 9.20 12.02 -18.00
CA GLN A 2 9.69 10.63 -17.93
C GLN A 2 8.48 9.72 -18.15
N SER A 3 8.46 9.01 -19.26
CA SER A 3 7.40 8.09 -19.70
C SER A 3 7.51 6.72 -19.02
N GLY A 4 7.91 6.68 -17.77
CA GLY A 4 8.14 5.44 -17.04
C GLY A 4 7.10 5.21 -15.94
N LEU A 5 6.91 3.93 -15.55
CA LEU A 5 6.17 3.55 -14.36
C LEU A 5 6.89 4.08 -13.11
N PRO A 6 6.17 4.46 -12.04
CA PRO A 6 6.80 4.80 -10.77
C PRO A 6 7.54 3.57 -10.22
N PRO A 7 8.67 3.76 -9.52
CA PRO A 7 9.32 2.66 -8.83
C PRO A 7 8.37 2.02 -7.82
N LEU A 8 8.49 0.70 -7.68
CA LEU A 8 7.73 -0.09 -6.74
C LEU A 8 8.56 -0.37 -5.49
N LEU A 9 8.12 0.13 -4.34
CA LEU A 9 8.66 -0.28 -3.05
C LEU A 9 7.95 -1.55 -2.56
N VAL A 10 8.70 -2.62 -2.40
CA VAL A 10 8.25 -3.89 -1.82
C VAL A 10 8.76 -3.99 -0.38
N THR A 11 7.84 -3.96 0.58
CA THR A 11 8.17 -4.06 2.01
C THR A 11 8.17 -5.51 2.47
N SER A 12 9.24 -5.98 3.09
CA SER A 12 9.43 -7.35 3.56
C SER A 12 9.88 -7.41 5.03
N ALA A 13 9.53 -8.50 5.70
CA ALA A 13 10.14 -8.94 6.94
C ALA A 13 10.20 -10.48 6.89
N VAL A 14 11.37 -11.03 6.61
CA VAL A 14 11.60 -12.49 6.55
C VAL A 14 11.46 -13.10 7.93
N ARG A 15 12.11 -12.51 8.94
CA ARG A 15 12.00 -12.90 10.34
C ARG A 15 10.96 -12.04 11.03
N VAL A 16 9.91 -12.67 11.54
CA VAL A 16 8.73 -11.99 12.09
C VAL A 16 8.92 -11.71 13.58
N SER A 17 8.84 -10.45 13.99
CA SER A 17 8.79 -10.03 15.39
C SER A 17 7.38 -9.62 15.85
N ALA A 18 6.47 -9.37 14.91
CA ALA A 18 5.11 -8.94 15.23
C ALA A 18 4.25 -10.10 15.75
N PRO A 19 3.36 -9.86 16.73
CA PRO A 19 2.41 -10.85 17.21
C PRO A 19 1.36 -11.18 16.14
N PHE A 20 0.67 -12.30 16.31
CA PHE A 20 -0.47 -12.73 15.48
C PHE A 20 -0.18 -12.94 13.98
N VAL A 21 1.07 -13.20 13.61
CA VAL A 21 1.44 -13.54 12.22
C VAL A 21 1.52 -15.05 12.08
N VAL A 22 0.60 -15.62 11.29
CA VAL A 22 0.51 -17.08 11.07
C VAL A 22 1.66 -17.60 10.20
N LEU A 23 1.99 -16.88 9.13
CA LEU A 23 3.10 -17.23 8.24
C LEU A 23 4.42 -16.72 8.83
N ASN A 24 5.07 -17.52 9.68
CA ASN A 24 6.32 -17.19 10.37
C ASN A 24 7.55 -17.97 9.88
N ASP A 25 7.37 -18.92 8.99
CA ASP A 25 8.46 -19.68 8.36
C ASP A 25 9.27 -18.76 7.42
N ALA A 26 10.57 -18.60 7.72
CA ALA A 26 11.45 -17.68 7.01
C ALA A 26 11.70 -18.11 5.56
N GLU A 27 11.96 -19.40 5.32
CA GLU A 27 12.21 -19.94 3.97
C GLU A 27 10.98 -19.74 3.08
N ARG A 28 9.82 -20.08 3.62
CA ARG A 28 8.56 -19.88 2.91
C ARG A 28 8.28 -18.40 2.59
N ARG A 29 8.66 -17.48 3.49
CA ARG A 29 8.51 -16.05 3.24
C ARG A 29 9.45 -15.56 2.15
N ILE A 30 10.69 -16.07 2.11
CA ILE A 30 11.65 -15.80 1.02
C ILE A 30 11.07 -16.28 -0.32
N GLU A 31 10.68 -17.55 -0.40
CA GLU A 31 10.10 -18.13 -1.62
C GLU A 31 8.91 -17.32 -2.15
N LEU A 32 7.98 -16.94 -1.28
CA LEU A 32 6.79 -16.18 -1.65
C LEU A 32 7.14 -14.74 -2.07
N THR A 33 8.18 -14.14 -1.49
CA THR A 33 8.66 -12.81 -1.89
C THR A 33 9.29 -12.88 -3.27
N ILE A 34 10.14 -13.87 -3.53
CA ILE A 34 10.75 -14.10 -4.86
C ILE A 34 9.69 -14.44 -5.91
N HIS A 35 8.68 -15.25 -5.56
CA HIS A 35 7.55 -15.50 -6.44
C HIS A 35 6.79 -14.22 -6.79
N ALA A 36 6.51 -13.37 -5.81
CA ALA A 36 5.83 -12.08 -6.06
C ALA A 36 6.67 -11.15 -6.94
N LEU A 37 7.99 -11.08 -6.76
CA LEU A 37 8.89 -10.34 -7.65
C LEU A 37 8.81 -10.85 -9.10
N ALA A 38 8.80 -12.18 -9.30
CA ALA A 38 8.64 -12.77 -10.63
C ALA A 38 7.32 -12.36 -11.28
N GLN A 39 6.22 -12.29 -10.51
CA GLN A 39 4.92 -11.82 -11.01
C GLN A 39 4.94 -10.33 -11.37
N TRP A 40 5.56 -9.49 -10.55
CA TRP A 40 5.72 -8.06 -10.86
C TRP A 40 6.51 -7.84 -12.15
N LEU A 41 7.62 -8.53 -12.32
CA LEU A 41 8.45 -8.47 -13.54
C LEU A 41 7.75 -9.06 -14.77
N ALA A 42 6.89 -10.06 -14.62
CA ALA A 42 6.05 -10.55 -15.71
C ALA A 42 4.97 -9.55 -16.13
N ILE A 43 4.40 -8.79 -15.19
CA ILE A 43 3.40 -7.74 -15.47
C ILE A 43 4.05 -6.50 -16.11
N ALA A 44 5.24 -6.11 -15.66
CA ALA A 44 5.97 -4.95 -16.12
C ALA A 44 7.48 -5.25 -16.13
N PRO A 45 8.02 -5.76 -17.25
CA PRO A 45 9.43 -6.18 -17.33
C PRO A 45 10.46 -5.07 -17.05
N ASP A 46 10.10 -3.83 -17.36
CA ASP A 46 10.96 -2.65 -17.15
C ASP A 46 10.70 -1.95 -15.81
N LEU A 47 9.93 -2.58 -14.89
CA LEU A 47 9.61 -2.00 -13.60
C LEU A 47 10.86 -1.92 -12.73
N THR A 48 11.15 -0.73 -12.24
CA THR A 48 12.18 -0.53 -11.24
C THR A 48 11.62 -0.87 -9.85
N ILE A 49 12.29 -1.74 -9.11
CA ILE A 49 11.82 -2.25 -7.82
C ILE A 49 12.83 -1.95 -6.73
N VAL A 50 12.34 -1.49 -5.58
CA VAL A 50 13.11 -1.43 -4.32
C VAL A 50 12.54 -2.49 -3.39
N LEU A 51 13.31 -3.53 -3.08
CA LEU A 51 12.95 -4.55 -2.11
C LEU A 51 13.64 -4.24 -0.79
N CYS A 52 12.87 -3.83 0.22
CA CYS A 52 13.40 -3.48 1.54
C CYS A 52 12.92 -4.47 2.60
N ASP A 53 13.86 -5.12 3.29
CA ASP A 53 13.55 -6.06 4.39
C ASP A 53 13.91 -5.45 5.75
N GLY A 54 12.92 -5.41 6.65
CA GLY A 54 13.05 -4.87 8.01
C GLY A 54 13.49 -5.89 9.05
N SER A 55 13.91 -7.08 8.65
CA SER A 55 14.35 -8.15 9.54
C SER A 55 15.83 -8.54 9.34
N ASN A 56 16.60 -7.65 8.73
CA ASN A 56 18.01 -7.83 8.42
C ASN A 56 18.28 -9.06 7.51
N PHE A 57 17.40 -9.27 6.53
CA PHE A 57 17.62 -10.28 5.51
C PHE A 57 17.99 -9.60 4.18
N ASP A 58 19.18 -9.94 3.66
CA ASP A 58 19.65 -9.43 2.38
C ASP A 58 19.18 -10.32 1.23
N PHE A 59 18.35 -9.77 0.34
CA PHE A 59 17.86 -10.43 -0.86
C PHE A 59 18.81 -10.31 -2.06
N SER A 60 19.90 -9.55 -1.97
CA SER A 60 20.74 -9.15 -3.11
C SER A 60 21.27 -10.32 -3.92
N GLU A 61 21.77 -11.37 -3.25
CA GLU A 61 22.31 -12.56 -3.91
C GLU A 61 21.21 -13.32 -4.67
N ILE A 62 20.12 -13.62 -3.99
CA ILE A 62 18.99 -14.37 -4.58
C ILE A 62 18.38 -13.61 -5.77
N VAL A 63 18.24 -12.29 -5.64
CA VAL A 63 17.69 -11.43 -6.70
C VAL A 63 18.62 -11.39 -7.91
N ARG A 64 19.93 -11.24 -7.69
CA ARG A 64 20.93 -11.25 -8.77
C ARG A 64 20.95 -12.58 -9.53
N GLU A 65 20.82 -13.70 -8.82
CA GLU A 65 20.78 -15.02 -9.44
C GLU A 65 19.49 -15.29 -10.21
N ARG A 66 18.36 -14.93 -9.66
CA ARG A 66 17.05 -15.23 -10.22
C ARG A 66 16.57 -14.24 -11.27
N PHE A 67 17.01 -12.99 -11.18
CA PHE A 67 16.55 -11.87 -12.01
C PHE A 67 17.73 -10.98 -12.49
N PRO A 68 18.74 -11.55 -13.15
CA PRO A 68 20.00 -10.83 -13.48
C PRO A 68 19.79 -9.61 -14.39
N ALA A 69 18.70 -9.56 -15.15
CA ALA A 69 18.38 -8.43 -16.04
C ALA A 69 17.39 -7.42 -15.43
N ALA A 70 16.88 -7.68 -14.22
CA ALA A 70 15.90 -6.80 -13.61
C ALA A 70 16.57 -5.64 -12.86
N ASN A 71 15.92 -4.48 -12.87
CA ASN A 71 16.36 -3.32 -12.09
C ASN A 71 15.76 -3.39 -10.68
N VAL A 72 16.43 -4.09 -9.78
CA VAL A 72 15.99 -4.29 -8.39
C VAL A 72 17.08 -3.83 -7.42
N GLU A 73 16.79 -2.82 -6.62
CA GLU A 73 17.61 -2.40 -5.47
C GLU A 73 17.16 -3.16 -4.23
N CYS A 74 18.07 -3.86 -3.57
CA CYS A 74 17.81 -4.57 -2.32
C CYS A 74 18.37 -3.79 -1.14
N LEU A 75 17.52 -3.55 -0.14
CA LEU A 75 17.86 -2.91 1.11
C LEU A 75 17.51 -3.83 2.27
N SER A 76 18.35 -3.84 3.30
CA SER A 76 18.08 -4.57 4.53
C SER A 76 18.51 -3.76 5.75
N PHE A 77 17.68 -3.84 6.80
CA PHE A 77 17.99 -3.26 8.12
C PHE A 77 17.23 -4.03 9.20
N SER A 78 17.50 -3.74 10.45
CA SER A 78 16.75 -4.31 11.57
C SER A 78 15.74 -3.32 12.09
N ASN A 79 14.44 -3.63 11.97
CA ASN A 79 13.39 -2.93 12.70
C ASN A 79 13.66 -2.96 14.21
N ASP A 80 13.13 -2.00 14.93
CA ASP A 80 13.06 -2.07 16.40
C ASP A 80 12.11 -3.21 16.81
N ALA A 81 12.68 -4.42 16.99
CA ALA A 81 11.91 -5.62 17.30
C ALA A 81 11.05 -5.48 18.57
N ARG A 82 11.48 -4.66 19.56
CA ARG A 82 10.68 -4.41 20.77
C ARG A 82 9.45 -3.58 20.46
N LYS A 83 9.61 -2.53 19.66
CA LYS A 83 8.49 -1.68 19.25
C LYS A 83 7.55 -2.42 18.30
N VAL A 84 8.09 -3.21 17.37
CA VAL A 84 7.25 -4.06 16.50
C VAL A 84 6.43 -5.07 17.30
N ALA A 85 7.02 -5.69 18.32
CA ALA A 85 6.30 -6.59 19.22
C ALA A 85 5.24 -5.87 20.04
N LEU A 86 5.50 -4.63 20.47
CA LEU A 86 4.58 -3.82 21.29
C LEU A 86 3.45 -3.18 20.46
N TYR A 87 3.79 -2.56 19.33
CA TYR A 87 2.85 -1.76 18.56
C TYR A 87 2.22 -2.52 17.39
N GLY A 88 2.87 -3.57 16.91
CA GLY A 88 2.36 -4.44 15.87
C GLY A 88 3.05 -4.30 14.52
N LYS A 89 2.53 -5.09 13.55
CA LYS A 89 3.12 -5.20 12.20
C LYS A 89 3.09 -3.88 11.41
N GLY A 90 2.07 -3.06 11.63
CA GLY A 90 1.92 -1.77 10.94
C GLY A 90 3.02 -0.79 11.34
N PHE A 91 3.49 -0.86 12.60
CA PHE A 91 4.65 -0.10 13.06
C PHE A 91 5.91 -0.49 12.27
N GLY A 92 6.21 -1.80 12.21
CA GLY A 92 7.37 -2.28 11.46
C GLY A 92 7.29 -1.99 9.96
N GLU A 93 6.09 -2.03 9.37
CA GLU A 93 5.89 -1.68 7.96
C GLU A 93 6.23 -0.21 7.69
N GLY A 94 5.82 0.70 8.59
CA GLY A 94 6.18 2.12 8.49
C GLY A 94 7.67 2.38 8.61
N GLU A 95 8.37 1.70 9.55
CA GLU A 95 9.84 1.79 9.64
C GLU A 95 10.51 1.35 8.35
N ILE A 96 10.01 0.27 7.69
CA ILE A 96 10.57 -0.19 6.41
C ILE A 96 10.40 0.86 5.31
N VAL A 97 9.22 1.48 5.21
CA VAL A 97 8.98 2.53 4.21
C VAL A 97 9.89 3.73 4.45
N ASN A 98 10.01 4.17 5.71
CA ASN A 98 10.86 5.31 6.05
C ASN A 98 12.33 5.02 5.74
N TYR A 99 12.82 3.85 6.14
CA TYR A 99 14.19 3.44 5.83
C TYR A 99 14.46 3.40 4.32
N ALA A 100 13.53 2.85 3.55
CA ALA A 100 13.67 2.79 2.10
C ALA A 100 13.67 4.19 1.46
N LEU A 101 12.79 5.11 1.92
CA LEU A 101 12.77 6.49 1.42
C LEU A 101 14.05 7.28 1.73
N GLU A 102 14.69 6.96 2.84
CA GLU A 102 15.95 7.62 3.27
C GLU A 102 17.19 7.05 2.56
N HIS A 103 17.24 5.73 2.31
CA HIS A 103 18.45 5.02 1.90
C HIS A 103 18.46 4.55 0.44
N SER A 104 17.30 4.44 -0.22
CA SER A 104 17.21 4.01 -1.61
C SER A 104 17.71 5.07 -2.56
N HIS A 105 18.62 4.69 -3.45
CA HIS A 105 19.03 5.55 -4.57
C HIS A 105 17.89 5.75 -5.57
N ILE A 106 17.10 4.72 -5.81
CA ILE A 106 15.97 4.74 -6.73
C ILE A 106 14.87 5.68 -6.21
N LEU A 107 14.48 5.54 -4.93
CA LEU A 107 13.40 6.34 -4.35
C LEU A 107 13.84 7.79 -4.08
N ARG A 108 15.14 8.04 -3.91
CA ARG A 108 15.65 9.40 -3.71
C ARG A 108 15.27 10.32 -4.86
N ASP A 109 15.37 9.84 -6.08
CA ASP A 109 15.15 10.62 -7.30
C ASP A 109 13.72 10.50 -7.85
N ALA A 110 12.87 9.67 -7.21
CA ALA A 110 11.49 9.46 -7.61
C ALA A 110 10.56 10.55 -7.06
N GLU A 111 9.67 11.08 -7.92
CA GLU A 111 8.59 11.99 -7.50
C GLU A 111 7.38 11.23 -6.95
N VAL A 112 7.16 10.02 -7.45
CA VAL A 112 6.04 9.14 -7.13
C VAL A 112 6.59 7.75 -6.87
N PHE A 113 5.99 7.01 -5.95
CA PHE A 113 6.26 5.58 -5.79
C PHE A 113 4.96 4.81 -5.60
N ALA A 114 4.97 3.55 -6.04
CA ALA A 114 3.98 2.56 -5.65
C ALA A 114 4.56 1.74 -4.50
N LYS A 115 3.74 1.37 -3.53
CA LYS A 115 4.15 0.47 -2.43
C LYS A 115 3.31 -0.80 -2.46
N CYS A 116 3.96 -1.95 -2.33
CA CYS A 116 3.27 -3.22 -2.12
C CYS A 116 3.93 -4.03 -1.00
N THR A 117 3.12 -4.72 -0.19
CA THR A 117 3.65 -5.68 0.80
C THR A 117 4.22 -6.89 0.06
N SER A 118 5.40 -7.39 0.45
CA SER A 118 6.01 -8.60 -0.11
C SER A 118 5.04 -9.79 -0.09
N LYS A 119 5.22 -10.75 -0.95
CA LYS A 119 4.32 -11.89 -1.19
C LYS A 119 3.00 -11.56 -1.91
N LEU A 120 2.82 -10.28 -2.28
CA LEU A 120 1.66 -9.79 -3.03
C LEU A 120 2.10 -9.11 -4.33
N TRP A 121 1.23 -9.16 -5.32
CA TRP A 121 1.35 -8.38 -6.55
C TRP A 121 -0.03 -7.87 -6.99
N VAL A 122 -0.05 -6.95 -7.94
CA VAL A 122 -1.28 -6.37 -8.47
C VAL A 122 -1.37 -6.67 -9.97
N GLY A 123 -2.19 -7.66 -10.33
CA GLY A 123 -2.28 -8.20 -11.69
C GLY A 123 -2.68 -7.16 -12.75
N ASN A 124 -3.41 -6.13 -12.37
CA ASN A 124 -3.85 -5.06 -13.27
C ASN A 124 -3.08 -3.74 -13.07
N PHE A 125 -1.82 -3.78 -12.61
CA PHE A 125 -1.03 -2.59 -12.30
C PHE A 125 -0.92 -1.61 -13.47
N ILE A 126 -0.65 -2.10 -14.68
CA ILE A 126 -0.55 -1.26 -15.89
C ILE A 126 -1.87 -0.53 -16.19
N GLU A 127 -3.01 -1.21 -15.99
CA GLU A 127 -4.33 -0.60 -16.17
C GLU A 127 -4.57 0.50 -15.12
N ILE A 128 -4.19 0.26 -13.87
CA ILE A 128 -4.26 1.26 -12.79
C ILE A 128 -3.45 2.50 -13.14
N MET A 129 -2.22 2.33 -13.64
CA MET A 129 -1.33 3.45 -13.97
C MET A 129 -1.88 4.35 -15.07
N ARG A 130 -2.71 3.85 -16.00
CA ARG A 130 -3.41 4.67 -17.01
C ARG A 130 -4.43 5.63 -16.39
N HIS A 131 -4.83 5.40 -15.14
CA HIS A 131 -5.81 6.19 -14.39
C HIS A 131 -5.21 6.86 -13.14
N TRP A 132 -3.89 6.98 -13.11
CA TRP A 132 -3.19 7.66 -12.01
C TRP A 132 -3.58 9.13 -11.92
N ASN A 133 -3.96 9.58 -10.72
CA ASN A 133 -4.45 10.93 -10.47
C ASN A 133 -3.36 11.98 -10.16
N HIS A 134 -2.09 11.54 -10.18
CA HIS A 134 -0.92 12.38 -9.90
C HIS A 134 -0.81 12.94 -8.46
N GLU A 135 -1.55 12.37 -7.50
CA GLU A 135 -1.48 12.75 -6.08
C GLU A 135 -1.29 11.53 -5.18
N PHE A 136 -2.37 10.79 -4.93
CA PHE A 136 -2.36 9.52 -4.17
C PHE A 136 -3.55 8.65 -4.55
N GLN A 137 -3.37 7.34 -4.47
CA GLN A 137 -4.45 6.38 -4.65
C GLN A 137 -4.32 5.22 -3.67
N PHE A 138 -5.40 4.95 -2.96
CA PHE A 138 -5.55 3.87 -1.98
C PHE A 138 -6.82 3.06 -2.25
N GLU A 139 -6.85 1.82 -1.78
CA GLU A 139 -8.09 1.05 -1.66
C GLU A 139 -8.76 1.37 -0.31
N LEU A 140 -10.07 1.53 -0.31
CA LEU A 140 -10.84 1.96 0.85
C LEU A 140 -11.65 0.81 1.45
N LYS A 141 -11.54 0.61 2.74
CA LYS A 141 -12.45 -0.27 3.50
C LYS A 141 -13.67 0.54 3.93
N ILE A 142 -14.84 0.11 3.47
CA ILE A 142 -16.11 0.78 3.73
C ILE A 142 -16.98 -0.10 4.60
N ARG A 143 -17.49 0.46 5.67
CA ARG A 143 -18.55 -0.15 6.46
C ARG A 143 -19.89 0.35 5.91
N HIS A 144 -20.68 -0.55 5.29
CA HIS A 144 -22.03 -0.26 4.86
C HIS A 144 -22.95 -0.20 6.08
N GLN A 145 -23.58 0.93 6.31
CA GLN A 145 -24.81 1.00 7.07
C GLN A 145 -25.97 1.16 6.06
N LEU A 146 -27.15 0.67 6.39
CA LEU A 146 -28.33 0.52 5.51
C LEU A 146 -28.82 1.81 4.78
N SER A 147 -28.05 2.88 4.76
CA SER A 147 -28.40 4.16 4.15
C SER A 147 -27.20 4.75 3.41
N ILE A 148 -27.43 5.31 2.22
CA ILE A 148 -26.43 6.08 1.46
C ILE A 148 -25.87 7.25 2.29
N ARG A 149 -26.65 7.85 3.17
CA ARG A 149 -26.22 8.92 4.07
C ARG A 149 -25.28 8.45 5.20
N ARG A 150 -25.20 7.13 5.45
CA ARG A 150 -24.41 6.52 6.54
C ARG A 150 -23.29 5.60 6.03
N ILE A 151 -22.80 5.83 4.82
CA ILE A 151 -21.59 5.16 4.35
C ILE A 151 -20.41 5.80 5.09
N VAL A 152 -19.72 5.01 5.90
CA VAL A 152 -18.55 5.45 6.65
C VAL A 152 -17.33 4.71 6.10
N SER A 153 -16.32 5.46 5.69
CA SER A 153 -14.99 4.91 5.49
C SER A 153 -14.35 4.65 6.85
N THR A 154 -13.67 3.54 7.00
CA THR A 154 -13.08 3.17 8.30
C THR A 154 -11.58 2.97 8.24
N ALA A 155 -11.03 2.69 7.06
CA ALA A 155 -9.61 2.43 6.91
C ALA A 155 -9.21 2.45 5.43
N PHE A 156 -7.95 2.79 5.13
CA PHE A 156 -7.34 2.54 3.82
C PHE A 156 -6.62 1.19 3.84
N ASP A 157 -6.43 0.59 2.68
CA ASP A 157 -5.69 -0.67 2.57
C ASP A 157 -4.21 -0.38 2.36
N SER A 158 -3.38 -0.67 3.36
CA SER A 158 -1.93 -0.43 3.33
C SER A 158 -1.16 -1.43 2.46
N ARG A 159 -1.80 -2.51 1.99
CA ARG A 159 -1.14 -3.56 1.20
C ARG A 159 -0.59 -3.05 -0.13
N PHE A 160 -1.33 -2.16 -0.78
CA PHE A 160 -0.95 -1.53 -2.03
C PHE A 160 -1.48 -0.10 -2.11
N TYR A 161 -0.61 0.84 -2.46
CA TYR A 161 -0.97 2.22 -2.74
C TYR A 161 0.04 2.88 -3.69
N ILE A 162 -0.36 4.00 -4.29
CA ILE A 162 0.48 4.85 -5.13
C ILE A 162 0.38 6.27 -4.58
N ILE A 163 1.51 6.97 -4.42
CA ILE A 163 1.53 8.29 -3.79
C ILE A 163 2.72 9.13 -4.27
N LYS A 164 2.53 10.43 -4.37
CA LYS A 164 3.64 11.37 -4.49
C LYS A 164 4.51 11.30 -3.24
N LYS A 165 5.83 11.18 -3.45
CA LYS A 165 6.80 11.11 -2.34
C LYS A 165 6.70 12.32 -1.41
N GLU A 166 6.61 13.53 -1.96
CA GLU A 166 6.45 14.76 -1.17
C GLU A 166 5.21 14.70 -0.27
N LEU A 167 4.08 14.22 -0.81
CA LEU A 167 2.83 14.08 -0.05
C LEU A 167 2.97 13.04 1.06
N TYR A 168 3.64 11.91 0.77
CA TYR A 168 3.91 10.89 1.78
C TYR A 168 4.79 11.41 2.90
N VAL A 169 5.91 12.02 2.55
CA VAL A 169 6.87 12.57 3.53
C VAL A 169 6.21 13.65 4.40
N LYS A 170 5.40 14.51 3.80
CA LYS A 170 4.75 15.60 4.53
C LYS A 170 3.67 15.13 5.50
N HIS A 171 2.88 14.10 5.14
CA HIS A 171 1.68 13.77 5.90
C HIS A 171 1.65 12.34 6.45
N PHE A 172 2.31 11.37 5.81
CA PHE A 172 2.17 9.95 6.14
C PHE A 172 3.41 9.33 6.78
N LEU A 173 4.57 10.03 6.73
CA LEU A 173 5.84 9.50 7.18
C LEU A 173 5.79 8.99 8.63
N GLU A 174 5.11 9.72 9.51
CA GLU A 174 5.01 9.42 10.94
C GLU A 174 3.76 8.60 11.32
N ALA A 175 2.90 8.27 10.34
CA ALA A 175 1.62 7.58 10.56
C ALA A 175 1.75 6.26 11.33
N TYR A 176 2.86 5.55 11.16
CA TYR A 176 3.11 4.26 11.81
C TYR A 176 3.29 4.37 13.33
N ARG A 177 3.63 5.54 13.86
CA ARG A 177 3.84 5.75 15.29
C ARG A 177 2.56 5.67 16.11
N ASP A 178 1.41 5.87 15.45
CA ASP A 178 0.10 5.80 16.08
C ASP A 178 -0.44 4.36 16.16
N VAL A 179 0.21 3.42 15.48
CA VAL A 179 -0.22 2.01 15.44
C VAL A 179 -0.24 1.39 16.83
N ARG A 180 -1.37 0.72 17.14
CA ARG A 180 -1.62 -0.05 18.37
C ARG A 180 -2.45 -1.28 18.02
N ASP A 181 -1.78 -2.32 17.48
CA ASP A 181 -2.47 -3.53 17.00
C ASP A 181 -3.34 -4.19 18.09
N GLU A 182 -2.89 -4.16 19.36
CA GLU A 182 -3.64 -4.70 20.51
C GLU A 182 -4.93 -3.94 20.81
N GLU A 183 -4.94 -2.63 20.52
CA GLU A 183 -6.14 -1.78 20.66
C GLU A 183 -7.01 -1.79 19.40
N GLY A 184 -6.62 -2.54 18.36
CA GLY A 184 -7.29 -2.59 17.06
C GLY A 184 -7.07 -1.35 16.19
N TYR A 185 -6.10 -0.50 16.53
CA TYR A 185 -5.73 0.67 15.74
C TYR A 185 -4.53 0.34 14.86
N TYR A 186 -4.81 0.05 13.60
CA TYR A 186 -3.84 -0.39 12.60
C TYR A 186 -3.33 0.79 11.75
N LEU A 187 -2.25 0.60 11.01
CA LEU A 187 -1.70 1.57 10.07
C LEU A 187 -2.76 2.09 9.08
N GLU A 188 -3.67 1.23 8.69
CA GLU A 188 -4.80 1.56 7.82
C GLU A 188 -5.76 2.60 8.43
N HIS A 189 -5.92 2.61 9.77
CA HIS A 189 -6.71 3.62 10.48
C HIS A 189 -5.96 4.94 10.53
N SER A 190 -4.67 4.92 10.85
CA SER A 190 -3.84 6.12 10.87
C SER A 190 -3.80 6.81 9.50
N PHE A 191 -3.63 6.06 8.41
CA PHE A 191 -3.71 6.61 7.05
C PHE A 191 -5.07 7.24 6.75
N HIS A 192 -6.15 6.59 7.17
CA HIS A 192 -7.50 7.11 7.02
C HIS A 192 -7.68 8.43 7.77
N ASP A 193 -7.26 8.49 9.01
CA ASP A 193 -7.39 9.68 9.85
C ASP A 193 -6.58 10.85 9.30
N ILE A 194 -5.38 10.59 8.75
CA ILE A 194 -4.58 11.61 8.06
C ILE A 194 -5.35 12.19 6.87
N VAL A 195 -5.98 11.36 6.05
CA VAL A 195 -6.76 11.81 4.88
C VAL A 195 -7.94 12.67 5.31
N ILE A 196 -8.67 12.25 6.35
CA ILE A 196 -9.82 12.99 6.85
C ILE A 196 -9.41 14.31 7.50
N ASN A 197 -8.42 14.27 8.40
CA ASN A 197 -8.01 15.44 9.17
C ASN A 197 -7.34 16.53 8.31
N ASN A 198 -6.70 16.15 7.22
CA ASN A 198 -6.12 17.10 6.27
C ASN A 198 -7.08 17.51 5.14
N GLY A 199 -8.33 17.05 5.16
CA GLY A 199 -9.33 17.39 4.16
C GLY A 199 -9.03 16.87 2.75
N PHE A 200 -8.25 15.80 2.62
CA PHE A 200 -7.98 15.19 1.32
C PHE A 200 -9.25 14.55 0.74
N SER A 201 -9.41 14.67 -0.57
CA SER A 201 -10.56 14.08 -1.26
C SER A 201 -10.46 12.56 -1.29
N ILE A 202 -11.40 11.89 -0.63
CA ILE A 202 -11.55 10.42 -0.71
C ILE A 202 -11.90 10.00 -2.15
N TYR A 203 -12.76 10.77 -2.82
CA TYR A 203 -13.12 10.50 -4.22
C TYR A 203 -11.90 10.44 -5.14
N LYS A 204 -10.98 11.41 -5.00
CA LYS A 204 -9.74 11.45 -5.78
C LYS A 204 -8.77 10.33 -5.37
N GLY A 205 -8.64 10.09 -4.06
CA GLY A 205 -7.74 9.08 -3.52
C GLY A 205 -8.19 7.63 -3.71
N LEU A 206 -9.45 7.40 -4.06
CA LEU A 206 -9.95 6.05 -4.31
C LEU A 206 -9.57 5.58 -5.72
N PHE A 207 -8.93 4.41 -5.84
CA PHE A 207 -8.61 3.82 -7.14
C PHE A 207 -9.85 3.79 -8.07
N PRO A 208 -9.78 4.35 -9.28
CA PRO A 208 -10.88 4.25 -10.26
C PRO A 208 -11.18 2.81 -10.65
N ILE A 209 -10.14 2.01 -10.77
CA ILE A 209 -10.18 0.58 -11.02
C ILE A 209 -9.59 -0.10 -9.79
N PRO A 210 -10.33 -1.01 -9.12
CA PRO A 210 -9.79 -1.70 -7.94
C PRO A 210 -8.53 -2.48 -8.28
N PRO A 211 -7.50 -2.47 -7.42
CA PRO A 211 -6.34 -3.30 -7.60
C PRO A 211 -6.69 -4.79 -7.42
N PHE A 212 -6.22 -5.63 -8.36
CA PHE A 212 -6.33 -7.08 -8.24
C PHE A 212 -5.14 -7.60 -7.46
N VAL A 213 -5.29 -7.55 -6.13
CA VAL A 213 -4.25 -8.01 -5.22
C VAL A 213 -4.26 -9.53 -5.19
N GLU A 214 -3.14 -10.12 -5.56
CA GLU A 214 -2.90 -11.56 -5.61
C GLU A 214 -1.73 -11.94 -4.70
N GLY A 215 -1.60 -13.23 -4.38
CA GLY A 215 -0.50 -13.73 -3.55
C GLY A 215 -0.96 -14.32 -2.23
N VAL A 216 -0.13 -14.23 -1.19
CA VAL A 216 -0.39 -14.86 0.11
C VAL A 216 -0.34 -13.83 1.25
N SER A 217 -1.38 -13.83 2.07
CA SER A 217 -1.42 -13.01 3.29
C SER A 217 -0.39 -13.50 4.31
N GLY A 218 0.49 -12.61 4.76
CA GLY A 218 1.40 -12.93 5.87
C GLY A 218 0.68 -13.15 7.20
N THR A 219 -0.43 -12.45 7.44
CA THR A 219 -1.17 -12.51 8.70
C THR A 219 -2.03 -13.75 8.83
N ARG A 220 -2.71 -14.19 7.76
CA ARG A 220 -3.69 -15.29 7.79
C ARG A 220 -3.29 -16.50 6.96
N ALA A 221 -2.14 -16.44 6.27
CA ALA A 221 -1.69 -17.43 5.28
C ALA A 221 -2.73 -17.74 4.17
N ASN A 222 -3.77 -16.94 4.02
CA ASN A 222 -4.79 -17.11 2.99
C ASN A 222 -4.24 -16.66 1.63
N LYS A 223 -4.55 -17.43 0.60
CA LYS A 223 -4.28 -17.03 -0.79
C LYS A 223 -5.29 -15.97 -1.22
N TYR A 224 -4.80 -14.88 -1.77
CA TYR A 224 -5.59 -13.97 -2.56
C TYR A 224 -5.61 -14.53 -3.99
N ALA A 225 -6.77 -15.01 -4.42
CA ALA A 225 -6.96 -15.48 -5.79
C ALA A 225 -7.35 -14.29 -6.69
N PRO A 226 -7.02 -14.35 -8.00
CA PRO A 226 -7.53 -13.39 -8.95
C PRO A 226 -9.05 -13.43 -8.91
N GLU A 227 -9.64 -12.41 -8.33
CA GLU A 227 -11.08 -12.26 -8.40
C GLU A 227 -11.44 -11.78 -9.82
N ALA A 228 -12.14 -12.62 -10.57
CA ALA A 228 -12.67 -12.22 -11.86
C ALA A 228 -13.36 -10.83 -11.72
N PHE A 229 -12.88 -9.86 -12.49
CA PHE A 229 -13.45 -8.52 -12.49
C PHE A 229 -14.79 -8.55 -13.20
N THR A 230 -15.82 -8.87 -12.47
CA THR A 230 -17.17 -8.92 -12.99
C THR A 230 -17.69 -7.50 -13.22
N ILE A 231 -18.57 -7.35 -14.21
CA ILE A 231 -19.31 -6.10 -14.49
C ILE A 231 -19.93 -5.56 -13.19
N LYS A 232 -20.41 -6.43 -12.32
CA LYS A 232 -20.96 -6.09 -10.99
C LYS A 232 -19.95 -5.34 -10.11
N LYS A 233 -18.68 -5.73 -10.10
CA LYS A 233 -17.63 -5.04 -9.32
C LYS A 233 -17.31 -3.66 -9.92
N ARG A 234 -17.28 -3.55 -11.25
CA ARG A 234 -17.11 -2.26 -11.96
C ARG A 234 -18.24 -1.29 -11.61
N THR A 235 -19.48 -1.75 -11.73
CA THR A 235 -20.64 -0.94 -11.38
C THR A 235 -20.65 -0.52 -9.92
N LYS A 236 -20.32 -1.46 -8.99
CA LYS A 236 -20.20 -1.14 -7.57
C LYS A 236 -19.13 -0.09 -7.30
N ARG A 237 -17.98 -0.17 -7.96
CA ARG A 237 -16.88 0.81 -7.83
C ARG A 237 -17.31 2.17 -8.36
N PHE A 238 -17.91 2.21 -9.53
CA PHE A 238 -18.42 3.45 -10.13
C PHE A 238 -19.44 4.13 -9.20
N LEU A 239 -20.44 3.38 -8.71
CA LEU A 239 -21.44 3.89 -7.78
C LEU A 239 -20.81 4.42 -6.49
N MET A 240 -19.84 3.70 -5.94
CA MET A 240 -19.13 4.11 -4.73
C MET A 240 -18.38 5.42 -4.93
N ARG A 241 -17.64 5.55 -6.04
CA ARG A 241 -16.94 6.81 -6.36
C ARG A 241 -17.91 7.95 -6.56
N TRP A 242 -19.04 7.72 -7.22
CA TRP A 242 -20.07 8.72 -7.43
C TRP A 242 -20.71 9.19 -6.11
N VAL A 243 -20.97 8.26 -5.19
CA VAL A 243 -21.45 8.61 -3.84
C VAL A 243 -20.47 9.50 -3.10
N TRP A 244 -19.16 9.18 -3.12
CA TRP A 244 -18.14 10.01 -2.49
C TRP A 244 -18.02 11.39 -3.16
N TYR A 245 -18.07 11.44 -4.48
CA TYR A 245 -18.09 12.71 -5.23
C TYR A 245 -19.26 13.62 -4.81
N LEU A 246 -20.47 13.09 -4.75
CA LEU A 246 -21.64 13.85 -4.31
C LEU A 246 -21.50 14.30 -2.86
N ARG A 247 -21.06 13.42 -1.98
CA ARG A 247 -20.89 13.73 -0.55
C ARG A 247 -19.89 14.89 -0.35
N GLU A 248 -18.74 14.84 -0.98
CA GLU A 248 -17.74 15.91 -0.88
C GLU A 248 -18.29 17.23 -1.42
N ARG A 249 -19.04 17.20 -2.51
CA ARG A 249 -19.65 18.38 -3.09
C ARG A 249 -20.74 19.01 -2.22
N TYR A 250 -21.56 18.19 -1.56
CA TYR A 250 -22.55 18.69 -0.60
C TYR A 250 -21.93 19.25 0.67
N MET A 251 -20.90 18.61 1.21
CA MET A 251 -20.22 19.11 2.41
C MET A 251 -19.45 20.42 2.18
N THR A 252 -18.99 20.68 0.94
CA THR A 252 -18.39 21.98 0.59
C THR A 252 -19.44 23.09 0.50
N HIS A 253 -20.66 22.81 0.10
CA HIS A 253 -21.73 23.80 0.04
C HIS A 253 -22.28 24.21 1.43
N GLU A 254 -22.32 23.29 2.39
CA GLU A 254 -22.72 23.63 3.77
C GLU A 254 -21.70 24.54 4.46
N LYS A 255 -20.40 24.38 4.19
CA LYS A 255 -19.34 25.24 4.74
C LYS A 255 -19.29 26.63 4.11
N THR A 256 -19.78 26.81 2.89
CA THR A 256 -19.81 28.09 2.18
C THR A 256 -21.15 28.84 2.35
N GLY A 257 -22.19 28.17 2.83
CA GLY A 257 -23.52 28.75 3.07
C GLY A 257 -23.72 29.43 4.45
N GLU A 258 -22.76 29.28 5.37
CA GLU A 258 -22.83 29.94 6.69
C GLU A 258 -22.21 31.38 6.72
N THR A 259 -21.90 31.94 5.57
CA THR A 259 -21.41 33.33 5.44
C THR A 259 -22.23 34.10 4.40
N ALA A 260 -23.55 34.15 4.59
CA ALA A 260 -24.44 35.07 3.88
C ALA A 260 -25.44 35.69 4.87
#